data_fedb8aa4e6dafff0a696d8fcd533fd2c
#
_entry.id   fedb8aa4e6dafff0a696d8fcd533fd2c
#
_cell.length_a   1.000
_cell.length_b   1.000
_cell.length_c   1.000
_cell.angle_alpha   90.00
_cell.angle_beta   90.00
_cell.angle_gamma   90.00
#
_symmetry.space_group_name_H-M   'P 1'
#
loop_
_entity.id
_entity.type
_entity.pdbx_description
1 polymer ?
#
loop_
_entity_poly.entity_id
_entity_poly.type
_entity_poly.pdbx_seq_one_letter_code
_entity_poly.pdbx_strand_id
1 'polypeptide(L)'
;MEINRIFEKVKEVIEESCGIDADSIQLDDTLFDDLGIDSIDMVDILFELESEYDIELKISDLEKRSEEELEGQPYEIDGVLTKEGLESLKRNMTEVDENLFVEGLTVHQLMKLFTVHSLCKLVIFQIDKKEAA
;
A
#
# COMPACT_ATOMS: atom_id res chain seq x y z
N MET A 1 -12.95 -10.29 -2.47
CA MET A 1 -13.78 -9.28 -1.78
C MET A 1 -13.82 -7.99 -2.59
N GLU A 2 -14.95 -7.33 -2.63
CA GLU A 2 -15.11 -6.11 -3.42
C GLU A 2 -14.40 -4.91 -2.79
N ILE A 3 -13.73 -4.15 -3.62
CA ILE A 3 -12.95 -2.99 -3.19
C ILE A 3 -13.81 -1.94 -2.46
N ASN A 4 -15.05 -1.74 -2.87
CA ASN A 4 -15.92 -0.74 -2.25
C ASN A 4 -16.17 -1.01 -0.77
N ARG A 5 -16.32 -2.27 -0.39
CA ARG A 5 -16.49 -2.66 1.01
C ARG A 5 -15.22 -2.40 1.83
N ILE A 6 -14.08 -2.74 1.25
CA ILE A 6 -12.78 -2.50 1.89
C ILE A 6 -12.56 -0.99 2.05
N PHE A 7 -12.87 -0.22 1.01
CA PHE A 7 -12.71 1.23 1.02
C PHE A 7 -13.54 1.88 2.13
N GLU A 8 -14.80 1.47 2.28
CA GLU A 8 -15.66 2.00 3.35
C GLU A 8 -15.04 1.75 4.73
N LYS A 9 -14.50 0.55 4.95
CA LYS A 9 -13.86 0.21 6.22
C LYS A 9 -12.55 0.98 6.41
N VAL A 10 -11.75 1.10 5.38
CA VAL A 10 -10.49 1.86 5.43
C VAL A 10 -10.76 3.33 5.78
N LYS A 11 -11.77 3.95 5.17
CA LYS A 11 -12.15 5.32 5.50
C LYS A 11 -12.53 5.47 6.98
N GLU A 12 -13.33 4.52 7.49
CA GLU A 12 -13.74 4.52 8.90
C GLU A 12 -12.54 4.42 9.84
N VAL A 13 -11.61 3.52 9.54
CA VAL A 13 -10.40 3.33 10.34
C VAL A 13 -9.52 4.58 10.32
N ILE A 14 -9.34 5.20 9.15
CA ILE A 14 -8.56 6.44 9.03
C ILE A 14 -9.21 7.56 9.84
N GLU A 15 -10.52 7.69 9.79
CA GLU A 15 -11.24 8.70 10.57
C GLU A 15 -11.01 8.49 12.07
N GLU A 16 -11.13 7.27 12.55
CA GLU A 16 -10.95 6.94 13.97
C GLU A 16 -9.50 7.16 14.43
N SER A 17 -8.53 6.79 13.61
CA SER A 17 -7.11 6.88 13.99
C SER A 17 -6.53 8.28 13.82
N CYS A 18 -6.97 9.04 12.82
CA CYS A 18 -6.35 10.31 12.44
C CYS A 18 -7.26 11.52 12.58
N GLY A 19 -8.54 11.32 12.84
CA GLY A 19 -9.50 12.42 12.92
C GLY A 19 -9.85 13.07 11.58
N ILE A 20 -9.57 12.38 10.47
CA ILE A 20 -9.89 12.85 9.12
C ILE A 20 -11.31 12.42 8.78
N ASP A 21 -12.13 13.36 8.28
CA ASP A 21 -13.51 13.08 7.89
C ASP A 21 -13.54 12.00 6.79
N ALA A 22 -14.19 10.88 7.07
CA ALA A 22 -14.30 9.76 6.13
C ALA A 22 -14.88 10.19 4.77
N ASP A 23 -15.85 11.11 4.78
CA ASP A 23 -16.51 11.58 3.55
C ASP A 23 -15.57 12.38 2.66
N SER A 24 -14.48 12.90 3.20
CA SER A 24 -13.47 13.67 2.43
C SER A 24 -12.39 12.78 1.81
N ILE A 25 -12.33 11.50 2.18
CA ILE A 25 -11.26 10.59 1.73
C ILE A 25 -11.62 9.99 0.37
N GLN A 26 -10.67 10.05 -0.58
CA GLN A 26 -10.82 9.49 -1.91
C GLN A 26 -9.83 8.35 -2.15
N LEU A 27 -10.17 7.45 -3.06
CA LEU A 27 -9.31 6.31 -3.39
C LEU A 27 -7.92 6.72 -3.87
N ASP A 28 -7.83 7.78 -4.63
CA ASP A 28 -6.57 8.26 -5.19
C ASP A 28 -5.79 9.22 -4.29
N ASP A 29 -6.29 9.50 -3.08
CA ASP A 29 -5.54 10.29 -2.11
C ASP A 29 -4.30 9.52 -1.67
N THR A 30 -3.13 10.20 -1.67
CA THR A 30 -1.92 9.62 -1.09
C THR A 30 -2.01 9.66 0.43
N LEU A 31 -1.50 8.60 1.07
CA LEU A 31 -1.63 8.45 2.53
C LEU A 31 -0.82 9.51 3.27
N PHE A 32 0.41 9.77 2.83
CA PHE A 32 1.32 10.67 3.53
C PHE A 32 1.17 12.13 3.11
N ASP A 33 1.11 12.40 1.81
CA ASP A 33 1.08 13.78 1.30
C ASP A 33 -0.32 14.40 1.31
N ASP A 34 -1.31 13.70 0.76
CA ASP A 34 -2.69 14.24 0.68
C ASP A 34 -3.42 14.20 2.02
N LEU A 35 -3.35 13.06 2.73
CA LEU A 35 -4.04 12.88 4.00
C LEU A 35 -3.22 13.28 5.22
N GLY A 36 -1.91 13.45 5.05
CA GLY A 36 -1.03 13.86 6.15
C GLY A 36 -0.88 12.80 7.24
N ILE A 37 -1.07 11.53 6.90
CA ILE A 37 -0.90 10.44 7.85
C ILE A 37 0.59 10.26 8.14
N ASP A 38 0.97 10.20 9.42
CA ASP A 38 2.35 9.94 9.78
C ASP A 38 2.59 8.43 10.01
N SER A 39 3.84 8.06 10.29
CA SER A 39 4.21 6.65 10.46
C SER A 39 3.57 6.02 11.70
N ILE A 40 3.29 6.79 12.75
CA ILE A 40 2.65 6.30 13.96
C ILE A 40 1.18 6.00 13.67
N ASP A 41 0.49 6.94 13.02
CA ASP A 41 -0.90 6.76 12.59
C ASP A 41 -1.02 5.57 11.64
N MET A 42 -0.04 5.38 10.76
CA MET A 42 -0.04 4.26 9.82
C MET A 42 0.02 2.91 10.54
N VAL A 43 0.82 2.80 11.60
CA VAL A 43 0.89 1.59 12.42
C VAL A 43 -0.48 1.29 13.04
N ASP A 44 -1.16 2.30 13.57
CA ASP A 44 -2.50 2.14 14.15
C ASP A 44 -3.52 1.70 13.11
N ILE A 45 -3.48 2.30 11.93
CA ILE A 45 -4.39 1.96 10.83
C ILE A 45 -4.19 0.50 10.41
N LEU A 46 -2.95 0.09 10.20
CA LEU A 46 -2.64 -1.30 9.82
C LEU A 46 -3.08 -2.28 10.90
N PHE A 47 -2.84 -1.96 12.15
CA PHE A 47 -3.25 -2.81 13.29
C PHE A 47 -4.77 -2.99 13.34
N GLU A 48 -5.52 -1.90 13.18
CA GLU A 48 -6.99 -1.97 13.18
C GLU A 48 -7.53 -2.81 12.02
N LEU A 49 -6.94 -2.67 10.82
CA LEU A 49 -7.33 -3.46 9.66
C LEU A 49 -6.97 -4.94 9.83
N GLU A 50 -5.82 -5.23 10.42
CA GLU A 50 -5.42 -6.61 10.73
C GLU A 50 -6.45 -7.26 11.67
N SER A 51 -6.89 -6.54 12.69
CA SER A 51 -7.87 -7.03 13.65
C SER A 51 -9.24 -7.23 13.01
N GLU A 52 -9.66 -6.31 12.16
CA GLU A 52 -10.97 -6.35 11.51
C GLU A 52 -11.11 -7.54 10.57
N TYR A 53 -10.06 -7.86 9.82
CA TYR A 53 -10.11 -8.91 8.80
C TYR A 53 -9.36 -10.18 9.21
N ASP A 54 -8.74 -10.20 10.37
CA ASP A 54 -7.92 -11.32 10.88
C ASP A 54 -6.84 -11.70 9.85
N ILE A 55 -6.07 -10.71 9.42
CA ILE A 55 -5.00 -10.84 8.43
C ILE A 55 -3.73 -10.16 8.95
N GLU A 56 -2.61 -10.42 8.29
CA GLU A 56 -1.37 -9.68 8.52
C GLU A 56 -1.20 -8.60 7.47
N LEU A 57 -0.87 -7.38 7.89
CA LEU A 57 -0.61 -6.26 6.99
C LEU A 57 0.72 -5.64 7.34
N LYS A 58 1.67 -5.73 6.40
CA LYS A 58 2.98 -5.08 6.53
C LYS A 58 3.29 -4.42 5.19
N ILE A 59 3.84 -3.22 5.23
CA ILE A 59 4.28 -2.54 4.01
C ILE A 59 5.32 -3.40 3.29
N SER A 60 6.14 -4.14 4.05
CA SER A 60 7.13 -5.07 3.51
C SER A 60 6.52 -6.22 2.68
N ASP A 61 5.23 -6.48 2.79
CA ASP A 61 4.58 -7.53 1.98
C ASP A 61 4.59 -7.18 0.50
N LEU A 62 4.49 -5.90 0.17
CA LEU A 62 4.60 -5.43 -1.22
C LEU A 62 6.02 -5.67 -1.75
N GLU A 63 7.03 -5.43 -0.93
CA GLU A 63 8.43 -5.67 -1.29
C GLU A 63 8.68 -7.16 -1.52
N LYS A 64 8.19 -8.03 -0.63
CA LYS A 64 8.31 -9.47 -0.77
C LYS A 64 7.66 -9.99 -2.05
N ARG A 65 6.50 -9.45 -2.38
CA ARG A 65 5.79 -9.82 -3.60
C ARG A 65 6.61 -9.47 -4.84
N SER A 66 7.25 -8.29 -4.84
CA SER A 66 8.13 -7.87 -5.92
C SER A 66 9.37 -8.76 -6.00
N GLU A 67 9.97 -9.12 -4.86
CA GLU A 67 11.14 -10.01 -4.80
C GLU A 67 10.81 -11.39 -5.36
N GLU A 68 9.65 -11.94 -5.05
CA GLU A 68 9.20 -13.24 -5.58
C GLU A 68 9.05 -13.19 -7.11
N GLU A 69 8.48 -12.13 -7.64
CA GLU A 69 8.34 -11.95 -9.09
C GLU A 69 9.68 -11.82 -9.80
N LEU A 70 10.68 -11.27 -9.14
CA LEU A 70 12.00 -11.04 -9.72
C LEU A 70 12.91 -12.27 -9.68
N GLU A 71 12.45 -13.38 -9.11
CA GLU A 71 13.17 -14.66 -9.08
C GLU A 71 14.59 -14.54 -8.56
N GLY A 72 14.78 -13.78 -7.48
CA GLY A 72 16.09 -13.61 -6.84
C GLY A 72 16.88 -12.41 -7.32
N GLN A 73 16.39 -11.65 -8.29
CA GLN A 73 17.03 -10.39 -8.68
C GLN A 73 16.72 -9.32 -7.65
N PRO A 74 17.65 -8.40 -7.36
CA PRO A 74 17.41 -7.40 -6.35
C PRO A 74 16.31 -6.41 -6.78
N TYR A 75 15.41 -6.16 -5.85
CA TYR A 75 14.35 -5.17 -5.97
C TYR A 75 14.91 -3.75 -5.80
N GLU A 76 15.88 -3.59 -4.90
CA GLU A 76 16.54 -2.32 -4.65
C GLU A 76 18.02 -2.54 -4.36
N ILE A 77 18.83 -1.50 -4.55
CA ILE A 77 20.24 -1.49 -4.21
C ILE A 77 20.53 -0.16 -3.51
N ASP A 78 21.01 -0.25 -2.25
CA ASP A 78 21.32 0.91 -1.43
C ASP A 78 20.16 1.92 -1.30
N GLY A 79 18.94 1.38 -1.21
CA GLY A 79 17.74 2.20 -1.05
C GLY A 79 17.16 2.77 -2.34
N VAL A 80 17.79 2.47 -3.49
CA VAL A 80 17.31 2.91 -4.81
C VAL A 80 16.73 1.72 -5.56
N LEU A 81 15.53 1.91 -6.11
CA LEU A 81 14.85 0.84 -6.84
C LEU A 81 15.59 0.49 -8.13
N THR A 82 15.75 -0.80 -8.39
CA THR A 82 16.35 -1.27 -9.63
C THR A 82 15.34 -1.12 -10.77
N LYS A 83 15.82 -1.22 -12.01
CA LYS A 83 14.94 -1.20 -13.19
C LYS A 83 13.90 -2.32 -13.12
N GLU A 84 14.33 -3.51 -12.71
CA GLU A 84 13.47 -4.67 -12.55
C GLU A 84 12.44 -4.43 -11.44
N GLY A 85 12.86 -3.83 -10.33
CA GLY A 85 11.97 -3.45 -9.22
C GLY A 85 10.92 -2.45 -9.66
N LEU A 86 11.31 -1.43 -10.43
CA LEU A 86 10.38 -0.43 -10.98
C LEU A 86 9.35 -1.07 -11.90
N GLU A 87 9.77 -1.99 -12.77
CA GLU A 87 8.87 -2.68 -13.68
C GLU A 87 7.86 -3.56 -12.93
N SER A 88 8.32 -4.27 -11.90
CA SER A 88 7.44 -5.07 -11.03
C SER A 88 6.39 -4.19 -10.35
N LEU A 89 6.81 -3.05 -9.81
CA LEU A 89 5.91 -2.12 -9.13
C LEU A 89 4.88 -1.52 -10.09
N LYS A 90 5.27 -1.19 -11.30
CA LYS A 90 4.33 -0.71 -12.32
C LYS A 90 3.25 -1.73 -12.62
N ARG A 91 3.61 -3.01 -12.68
CA ARG A 91 2.64 -4.08 -12.92
C ARG A 91 1.67 -4.27 -11.74
N ASN A 92 2.16 -4.10 -10.52
CA ASN A 92 1.37 -4.35 -9.30
C ASN A 92 0.61 -3.14 -8.78
N MET A 93 1.14 -1.94 -9.02
CA MET A 93 0.53 -0.69 -8.54
C MET A 93 -0.13 0.07 -9.69
N THR A 94 -1.09 -0.57 -10.34
CA THR A 94 -1.80 0.02 -11.48
C THR A 94 -2.67 1.22 -11.10
N GLU A 95 -2.93 1.40 -9.82
CA GLU A 95 -3.67 2.55 -9.30
C GLU A 95 -2.82 3.83 -9.24
N VAL A 96 -1.49 3.70 -9.36
CA VAL A 96 -0.55 4.83 -9.36
C VAL A 96 -0.12 5.11 -10.80
N ASP A 97 -0.02 6.40 -11.14
CA ASP A 97 0.44 6.81 -12.48
C ASP A 97 1.83 6.23 -12.76
N GLU A 98 1.95 5.44 -13.82
CA GLU A 98 3.20 4.78 -14.19
C GLU A 98 4.35 5.75 -14.43
N ASN A 99 4.06 6.99 -14.80
CA ASN A 99 5.06 8.02 -15.02
C ASN A 99 5.77 8.48 -13.73
N LEU A 100 5.24 8.10 -12.57
CA LEU A 100 5.88 8.39 -11.29
C LEU A 100 6.98 7.40 -10.94
N PHE A 101 7.02 6.23 -11.59
CA PHE A 101 8.04 5.22 -11.37
C PHE A 101 9.25 5.50 -12.26
N VAL A 102 10.05 6.47 -11.83
CA VAL A 102 11.18 6.97 -12.63
C VAL A 102 12.50 6.36 -12.13
N GLU A 103 13.48 6.28 -13.04
CA GLU A 103 14.83 5.83 -12.71
C GLU A 103 15.40 6.68 -11.57
N GLY A 104 15.99 6.03 -10.58
CA GLY A 104 16.51 6.70 -9.39
C GLY A 104 15.52 6.85 -8.25
N LEU A 105 14.28 6.39 -8.42
CA LEU A 105 13.29 6.43 -7.36
C LEU A 105 13.78 5.62 -6.17
N THR A 106 13.73 6.22 -4.97
CA THR A 106 14.14 5.54 -3.75
C THR A 106 12.95 4.81 -3.10
N VAL A 107 13.26 3.84 -2.24
CA VAL A 107 12.24 3.15 -1.44
C VAL A 107 11.44 4.15 -0.60
N HIS A 108 12.12 5.15 -0.05
CA HIS A 108 11.47 6.21 0.74
C HIS A 108 10.48 7.02 -0.11
N GLN A 109 10.87 7.38 -1.34
CA GLN A 109 10.00 8.09 -2.26
C GLN A 109 8.82 7.23 -2.72
N LEU A 110 9.04 5.92 -2.87
CA LEU A 110 7.99 4.97 -3.23
C LEU A 110 6.85 5.00 -2.20
N MET A 111 7.18 5.05 -0.92
CA MET A 111 6.16 5.08 0.14
C MET A 111 5.22 6.28 0.00
N LYS A 112 5.71 7.39 -0.51
CA LYS A 112 4.88 8.60 -0.74
C LYS A 112 3.90 8.44 -1.90
N LEU A 113 4.08 7.43 -2.73
CA LEU A 113 3.17 7.15 -3.85
C LEU A 113 1.98 6.28 -3.43
N PHE A 114 2.03 5.66 -2.26
CA PHE A 114 0.93 4.82 -1.77
C PHE A 114 -0.32 5.64 -1.55
N THR A 115 -1.42 5.16 -2.12
CA THR A 115 -2.74 5.78 -2.00
C THR A 115 -3.64 4.95 -1.10
N VAL A 116 -4.82 5.49 -0.80
CA VAL A 116 -5.87 4.72 -0.12
C VAL A 116 -6.20 3.47 -0.93
N HIS A 117 -6.24 3.59 -2.26
CA HIS A 117 -6.46 2.46 -3.16
C HIS A 117 -5.37 1.39 -2.99
N SER A 118 -4.10 1.80 -2.88
CA SER A 118 -2.98 0.89 -2.64
C SER A 118 -3.19 0.09 -1.35
N LEU A 119 -3.64 0.75 -0.29
CA LEU A 119 -3.92 0.11 0.98
C LEU A 119 -5.08 -0.88 0.85
N CYS A 120 -6.14 -0.51 0.14
CA CYS A 120 -7.27 -1.42 -0.11
C CYS A 120 -6.82 -2.67 -0.88
N LYS A 121 -5.97 -2.51 -1.88
CA LYS A 121 -5.43 -3.63 -2.66
C LYS A 121 -4.60 -4.57 -1.79
N LEU A 122 -3.81 -4.02 -0.88
CA LEU A 122 -3.01 -4.82 0.05
C LEU A 122 -3.91 -5.65 0.96
N VAL A 123 -4.96 -5.05 1.50
CA VAL A 123 -5.96 -5.74 2.34
C VAL A 123 -6.60 -6.88 1.55
N ILE A 124 -7.07 -6.62 0.34
CA ILE A 124 -7.71 -7.62 -0.53
C ILE A 124 -6.74 -8.77 -0.81
N PHE A 125 -5.49 -8.45 -1.13
CA PHE A 125 -4.46 -9.46 -1.41
C PHE A 125 -4.26 -10.38 -0.21
N GLN A 126 -4.20 -9.84 0.99
CA GLN A 126 -4.01 -10.65 2.21
C GLN A 126 -5.26 -11.49 2.54
N ILE A 127 -6.45 -10.95 2.30
CA ILE A 127 -7.70 -11.71 2.48
C ILE A 127 -7.72 -12.91 1.52
N ASP A 128 -7.43 -12.67 0.25
CA ASP A 128 -7.43 -13.71 -0.78
C ASP A 128 -6.38 -14.78 -0.48
N LYS A 129 -5.20 -14.38 -0.02
CA LYS A 129 -4.13 -15.29 0.37
C LYS A 129 -4.55 -16.18 1.54
N LYS A 130 -5.23 -15.61 2.52
CA LYS A 130 -5.76 -16.34 3.69
C LYS A 130 -6.81 -17.36 3.26
N GLU A 131 -7.73 -16.96 2.39
CA GLU A 131 -8.79 -17.84 1.90
C GLU A 131 -8.27 -18.98 1.04
N ALA A 132 -7.15 -18.78 0.34
CA ALA A 132 -6.50 -19.78 -0.49
C ALA A 132 -5.64 -20.78 0.30
N ALA A 133 -5.33 -20.48 1.55
CA ALA A 133 -4.47 -21.31 2.39
C ALA A 133 -5.19 -22.55 2.92
#